data_da41005448e7025a3610a95455e93e7b
#
_entry.id   da41005448e7025a3610a95455e93e7b
#
_cell.length_a   1.000
_cell.length_b   1.000
_cell.length_c   1.000
_cell.angle_alpha   90.00
_cell.angle_beta   90.00
_cell.angle_gamma   90.00
#
_symmetry.space_group_name_H-M   'P 1'
#
loop_
_entity.id
_entity.type
_entity.pdbx_description
1 polymer ?
#
loop_
_entity_poly.entity_id
_entity_poly.type
_entity_poly.pdbx_seq_one_letter_code
_entity_poly.pdbx_strand_id
1 'polypeptide(L)'
;MMQVIPEPESAEGADLHLRLTRLIGLRLCHDLGGLAGTIGNALEMLNDAGDEAADLAGEAADMLRRRLLLWRAVLGSGEVRTLGSATGLLKGQIAGGRANLEMGDLPESTPLSETLVPLLLSAILVAGEALPRGGVVHLAGDLRHEITILPIGAGAKWSPVLLRQAAGAPLPANISSRDALALWFGISAGAAGVSFSLALPSGEAPAALVLTLPS
;
A
#
# COMPACT_ATOMS: atom_id res chain seq x y z
N MET A 1 -29.02 -9.20 -28.52
CA MET A 1 -27.91 -9.02 -27.57
C MET A 1 -28.02 -7.59 -27.08
N MET A 2 -28.65 -7.39 -25.92
CA MET A 2 -28.97 -6.09 -25.36
C MET A 2 -27.69 -5.62 -24.62
N GLN A 3 -27.08 -4.56 -25.12
CA GLN A 3 -25.94 -3.91 -24.48
C GLN A 3 -26.44 -3.27 -23.17
N VAL A 4 -26.03 -3.81 -22.04
CA VAL A 4 -26.26 -3.16 -20.73
C VAL A 4 -25.37 -1.90 -20.73
N ILE A 5 -25.99 -0.75 -20.92
CA ILE A 5 -25.34 0.54 -20.70
C ILE A 5 -25.15 0.63 -19.17
N PRO A 6 -23.91 0.74 -18.66
CA PRO A 6 -23.71 0.94 -17.23
C PRO A 6 -24.43 2.23 -16.81
N GLU A 7 -25.14 2.18 -15.70
CA GLU A 7 -25.76 3.36 -15.12
C GLU A 7 -24.67 4.45 -14.90
N PRO A 8 -24.94 5.72 -15.19
CA PRO A 8 -23.98 6.78 -14.97
C PRO A 8 -23.62 6.81 -13.48
N GLU A 9 -22.31 6.65 -13.18
CA GLU A 9 -21.79 6.92 -11.83
C GLU A 9 -22.35 8.28 -11.36
N SER A 10 -22.74 8.38 -10.09
CA SER A 10 -23.18 9.66 -9.54
C SER A 10 -22.05 10.67 -9.74
N ALA A 11 -22.40 11.95 -9.97
CA ALA A 11 -21.41 13.01 -10.18
C ALA A 11 -20.37 13.08 -9.04
N GLU A 12 -20.79 12.75 -7.82
CA GLU A 12 -19.92 12.63 -6.64
C GLU A 12 -18.93 11.43 -6.75
N GLY A 13 -19.38 10.30 -7.29
CA GLY A 13 -18.52 9.13 -7.52
C GLY A 13 -17.46 9.41 -8.58
N ALA A 14 -17.83 10.05 -9.69
CA ALA A 14 -16.91 10.44 -10.75
C ALA A 14 -15.85 11.45 -10.26
N ASP A 15 -16.23 12.43 -9.42
CA ASP A 15 -15.30 13.38 -8.81
C ASP A 15 -14.31 12.68 -7.87
N LEU A 16 -14.80 11.74 -7.06
CA LEU A 16 -13.96 10.96 -6.15
C LEU A 16 -12.93 10.12 -6.92
N HIS A 17 -13.33 9.46 -8.02
CA HIS A 17 -12.42 8.68 -8.85
C HIS A 17 -11.35 9.55 -9.53
N LEU A 18 -11.74 10.68 -10.08
CA LEU A 18 -10.79 11.64 -10.67
C LEU A 18 -9.80 12.16 -9.63
N ARG A 19 -10.29 12.49 -8.45
CA ARG A 19 -9.47 12.94 -7.33
C ARG A 19 -8.50 11.86 -6.88
N LEU A 20 -8.96 10.61 -6.72
CA LEU A 20 -8.10 9.46 -6.37
C LEU A 20 -7.00 9.25 -7.42
N THR A 21 -7.36 9.23 -8.70
CA THR A 21 -6.41 9.07 -9.81
C THR A 21 -5.32 10.14 -9.76
N ARG A 22 -5.69 11.40 -9.53
CA ARG A 22 -4.74 12.50 -9.38
C ARG A 22 -3.83 12.32 -8.17
N LEU A 23 -4.35 11.92 -7.02
CA LEU A 23 -3.59 11.71 -5.79
C LEU A 23 -2.60 10.54 -5.93
N ILE A 24 -3.02 9.44 -6.54
CA ILE A 24 -2.15 8.29 -6.83
C ILE A 24 -1.07 8.69 -7.82
N GLY A 25 -1.42 9.42 -8.90
CA GLY A 25 -0.43 9.94 -9.84
C GLY A 25 0.63 10.82 -9.18
N LEU A 26 0.22 11.76 -8.33
CA LEU A 26 1.15 12.61 -7.56
C LEU A 26 2.03 11.79 -6.60
N ARG A 27 1.46 10.77 -5.96
CA ARG A 27 2.23 9.86 -5.09
C ARG A 27 3.26 9.07 -5.88
N LEU A 28 2.90 8.52 -7.04
CA LEU A 28 3.83 7.82 -7.93
C LEU A 28 4.95 8.74 -8.40
N CYS A 29 4.62 9.95 -8.86
CA CYS A 29 5.63 10.93 -9.27
C CYS A 29 6.63 11.24 -8.15
N HIS A 30 6.15 11.38 -6.91
CA HIS A 30 7.00 11.60 -5.75
C HIS A 30 7.88 10.38 -5.46
N ASP A 31 7.30 9.19 -5.38
CA ASP A 31 8.00 7.96 -4.96
C ASP A 31 9.02 7.48 -5.99
N LEU A 32 8.78 7.70 -7.29
CA LEU A 32 9.68 7.31 -8.37
C LEU A 32 10.66 8.43 -8.75
N GLY A 33 10.21 9.69 -8.68
CA GLY A 33 11.02 10.85 -9.06
C GLY A 33 12.26 11.02 -8.19
N GLY A 34 12.16 10.75 -6.89
CA GLY A 34 13.31 10.77 -6.00
C GLY A 34 14.40 9.78 -6.39
N LEU A 35 14.02 8.54 -6.73
CA LEU A 35 14.98 7.52 -7.17
C LEU A 35 15.56 7.83 -8.55
N ALA A 36 14.75 8.32 -9.48
CA ALA A 36 15.23 8.77 -10.79
C ALA A 36 16.23 9.92 -10.65
N GLY A 37 15.97 10.88 -9.75
CA GLY A 37 16.90 11.96 -9.43
C GLY A 37 18.22 11.46 -8.85
N THR A 38 18.17 10.47 -7.94
CA THR A 38 19.40 9.86 -7.40
C THR A 38 20.23 9.20 -8.49
N ILE A 39 19.61 8.48 -9.43
CA ILE A 39 20.29 7.89 -10.58
C ILE A 39 20.94 8.98 -11.44
N GLY A 40 20.20 10.06 -11.76
CA GLY A 40 20.72 11.18 -12.54
C GLY A 40 21.95 11.83 -11.90
N ASN A 41 21.84 12.17 -10.62
CA ASN A 41 22.96 12.78 -9.86
C ASN A 41 24.17 11.83 -9.79
N ALA A 42 23.98 10.54 -9.58
CA ALA A 42 25.08 9.59 -9.54
C ALA A 42 25.77 9.47 -10.92
N LEU A 43 25.00 9.48 -12.02
CA LEU A 43 25.57 9.46 -13.38
C LEU A 43 26.38 10.74 -13.70
N GLU A 44 25.96 11.91 -13.20
CA GLU A 44 26.72 13.16 -13.34
C GLU A 44 28.05 13.10 -12.59
N MET A 45 28.11 12.36 -11.48
CA MET A 45 29.31 12.21 -10.67
C MET A 45 30.28 11.11 -11.16
N LEU A 46 29.95 10.34 -12.19
CA LEU A 46 30.78 9.21 -12.67
C LEU A 46 32.22 9.61 -13.00
N ASN A 47 32.45 10.80 -13.55
CA ASN A 47 33.81 11.29 -13.89
C ASN A 47 34.65 11.58 -12.67
N ASP A 48 34.03 11.95 -11.55
CA ASP A 48 34.73 12.40 -10.32
C ASP A 48 34.81 11.27 -9.28
N ALA A 49 33.76 10.46 -9.13
CA ALA A 49 33.64 9.44 -8.10
C ALA A 49 33.68 7.99 -8.63
N GLY A 50 33.76 7.79 -9.96
CA GLY A 50 34.01 6.47 -10.58
C GLY A 50 33.08 5.36 -10.08
N ASP A 51 33.65 4.31 -9.51
CA ASP A 51 32.93 3.11 -9.10
C ASP A 51 31.87 3.38 -8.01
N GLU A 52 32.12 4.31 -7.08
CA GLU A 52 31.12 4.65 -6.05
C GLU A 52 29.85 5.27 -6.66
N ALA A 53 30.00 6.11 -7.67
CA ALA A 53 28.88 6.70 -8.38
C ALA A 53 28.13 5.63 -9.22
N ALA A 54 28.85 4.68 -9.81
CA ALA A 54 28.27 3.58 -10.55
C ALA A 54 27.45 2.66 -9.62
N ASP A 55 27.99 2.31 -8.46
CA ASP A 55 27.30 1.50 -7.45
C ASP A 55 26.02 2.20 -6.95
N LEU A 56 26.09 3.49 -6.62
CA LEU A 56 24.94 4.27 -6.20
C LEU A 56 23.84 4.32 -7.27
N ALA A 57 24.23 4.52 -8.55
CA ALA A 57 23.27 4.50 -9.65
C ALA A 57 22.62 3.12 -9.80
N GLY A 58 23.39 2.04 -9.67
CA GLY A 58 22.93 0.66 -9.72
C GLY A 58 21.93 0.34 -8.61
N GLU A 59 22.25 0.69 -7.37
CA GLU A 59 21.37 0.49 -6.21
C GLU A 59 20.05 1.27 -6.37
N ALA A 60 20.13 2.54 -6.80
CA ALA A 60 18.95 3.36 -7.02
C ALA A 60 18.08 2.83 -8.18
N ALA A 61 18.67 2.31 -9.24
CA ALA A 61 17.96 1.69 -10.35
C ALA A 61 17.25 0.40 -9.92
N ASP A 62 17.90 -0.45 -9.12
CA ASP A 62 17.29 -1.66 -8.56
C ASP A 62 16.12 -1.31 -7.62
N MET A 63 16.28 -0.30 -6.80
CA MET A 63 15.21 0.18 -5.91
C MET A 63 14.03 0.74 -6.72
N LEU A 64 14.29 1.50 -7.78
CA LEU A 64 13.27 2.01 -8.70
C LEU A 64 12.49 0.86 -9.35
N ARG A 65 13.19 -0.16 -9.85
CA ARG A 65 12.58 -1.35 -10.44
C ARG A 65 11.67 -2.08 -9.44
N ARG A 66 12.13 -2.30 -8.22
CA ARG A 66 11.34 -2.94 -7.14
C ARG A 66 10.11 -2.11 -6.80
N ARG A 67 10.24 -0.78 -6.72
CA ARG A 67 9.13 0.13 -6.44
C ARG A 67 8.08 0.10 -7.55
N LEU A 68 8.48 0.05 -8.80
CA LEU A 68 7.58 -0.08 -9.96
C LEU A 68 6.82 -1.41 -9.93
N LEU A 69 7.49 -2.53 -9.62
CA LEU A 69 6.84 -3.84 -9.50
C LEU A 69 5.79 -3.85 -8.37
N LEU A 70 6.14 -3.27 -7.22
CA LEU A 70 5.20 -3.14 -6.10
C LEU A 70 3.98 -2.30 -6.48
N TRP A 71 4.17 -1.12 -7.08
CA TRP A 71 3.05 -0.28 -7.51
C TRP A 71 2.17 -0.95 -8.57
N ARG A 72 2.74 -1.67 -9.52
CA ARG A 72 1.96 -2.47 -10.47
C ARG A 72 1.06 -3.47 -9.76
N ALA A 73 1.58 -4.18 -8.76
CA ALA A 73 0.79 -5.15 -7.99
C ALA A 73 -0.28 -4.46 -7.12
N VAL A 74 0.03 -3.32 -6.50
CA VAL A 74 -0.93 -2.49 -5.72
C VAL A 74 -2.07 -1.96 -6.59
N LEU A 75 -1.79 -1.66 -7.87
CA LEU A 75 -2.79 -1.17 -8.82
C LEU A 75 -3.51 -2.29 -9.59
N GLY A 76 -3.33 -3.55 -9.17
CA GLY A 76 -4.03 -4.69 -9.77
C GLY A 76 -3.40 -5.24 -11.06
N SER A 77 -2.16 -4.83 -11.37
CA SER A 77 -1.40 -5.35 -12.52
C SER A 77 -0.21 -6.16 -12.04
N GLY A 78 -0.21 -7.46 -12.19
CA GLY A 78 0.94 -8.28 -11.80
C GLY A 78 0.63 -9.77 -11.82
N GLU A 79 1.68 -10.58 -11.87
CA GLU A 79 1.60 -12.05 -11.85
C GLU A 79 1.80 -12.62 -10.44
N VAL A 80 1.44 -11.85 -9.41
CA VAL A 80 1.53 -12.26 -8.01
C VAL A 80 0.42 -13.27 -7.73
N ARG A 81 0.80 -14.46 -7.24
CA ARG A 81 -0.15 -15.57 -7.04
C ARG A 81 -0.10 -16.18 -5.65
N THR A 82 0.93 -15.88 -4.86
CA THR A 82 1.09 -16.42 -3.51
C THR A 82 1.44 -15.34 -2.51
N LEU A 83 1.21 -15.64 -1.23
CA LEU A 83 1.55 -14.75 -0.13
C LEU A 83 3.04 -14.38 -0.15
N GLY A 84 3.93 -15.37 -0.32
CA GLY A 84 5.37 -15.14 -0.38
C GLY A 84 5.79 -14.24 -1.54
N SER A 85 5.17 -14.41 -2.73
CA SER A 85 5.45 -13.51 -3.86
C SER A 85 4.94 -12.10 -3.62
N ALA A 86 3.79 -11.92 -2.95
CA ALA A 86 3.26 -10.61 -2.59
C ALA A 86 4.15 -9.92 -1.54
N THR A 87 4.48 -10.63 -0.47
CA THR A 87 5.29 -10.08 0.62
C THR A 87 6.74 -9.83 0.22
N GLY A 88 7.27 -10.61 -0.74
CA GLY A 88 8.57 -10.38 -1.35
C GLY A 88 8.69 -9.00 -2.01
N LEU A 89 7.59 -8.47 -2.60
CA LEU A 89 7.57 -7.12 -3.15
C LEU A 89 7.67 -6.02 -2.08
N LEU A 90 7.26 -6.32 -0.85
CA LEU A 90 7.25 -5.36 0.26
C LEU A 90 8.62 -5.25 0.96
N LYS A 91 9.54 -6.17 0.73
CA LYS A 91 10.85 -6.21 1.39
C LYS A 91 11.63 -4.92 1.13
N GLY A 92 11.94 -4.19 2.19
CA GLY A 92 12.63 -2.89 2.11
C GLY A 92 11.77 -1.74 1.59
N GLN A 93 10.43 -1.93 1.44
CA GLN A 93 9.54 -0.91 0.91
C GLN A 93 8.60 -0.30 1.97
N ILE A 94 8.32 -1.03 3.04
CA ILE A 94 7.41 -0.60 4.10
C ILE A 94 8.03 0.57 4.87
N ALA A 95 7.30 1.65 5.05
CA ALA A 95 7.77 2.88 5.70
C ALA A 95 9.10 3.40 5.13
N GLY A 96 9.35 3.23 3.83
CA GLY A 96 10.62 3.59 3.19
C GLY A 96 11.80 2.75 3.68
N GLY A 97 11.59 1.48 3.97
CA GLY A 97 12.59 0.54 4.48
C GLY A 97 12.80 0.56 6.00
N ARG A 98 12.05 1.41 6.73
CA ARG A 98 12.16 1.53 8.20
C ARG A 98 11.29 0.54 8.98
N ALA A 99 10.41 -0.20 8.30
CA ALA A 99 9.57 -1.21 8.93
C ALA A 99 9.69 -2.54 8.20
N ASN A 100 9.53 -3.61 8.96
CA ASN A 100 9.52 -4.99 8.47
C ASN A 100 8.10 -5.57 8.52
N LEU A 101 7.87 -6.62 7.73
CA LEU A 101 6.67 -7.43 7.79
C LEU A 101 6.98 -8.71 8.57
N GLU A 102 6.14 -9.02 9.54
CA GLU A 102 6.11 -10.32 10.21
C GLU A 102 4.79 -11.01 9.88
N MET A 103 4.90 -12.21 9.36
CA MET A 103 3.76 -13.07 9.04
C MET A 103 3.73 -14.18 10.07
N GLY A 104 2.81 -14.19 11.01
CA GLY A 104 2.67 -15.26 12.00
C GLY A 104 2.82 -16.67 11.40
N ASP A 105 1.87 -17.54 11.59
CA ASP A 105 1.88 -18.92 11.04
C ASP A 105 1.35 -19.02 9.60
N LEU A 106 1.34 -17.91 8.85
CA LEU A 106 0.82 -17.87 7.47
C LEU A 106 1.86 -18.46 6.48
N PRO A 107 1.55 -19.56 5.79
CA PRO A 107 2.49 -20.16 4.82
C PRO A 107 2.71 -19.24 3.61
N GLU A 108 3.95 -19.05 3.21
CA GLU A 108 4.29 -18.26 2.01
C GLU A 108 3.68 -18.83 0.72
N SER A 109 3.44 -20.14 0.68
CA SER A 109 2.81 -20.83 -0.46
C SER A 109 1.30 -20.60 -0.57
N THR A 110 0.69 -19.92 0.41
CA THR A 110 -0.77 -19.65 0.39
C THR A 110 -1.16 -18.90 -0.89
N PRO A 111 -2.09 -19.46 -1.69
CA PRO A 111 -2.51 -18.79 -2.92
C PRO A 111 -3.34 -17.54 -2.61
N LEU A 112 -3.14 -16.51 -3.42
CA LEU A 112 -3.89 -15.26 -3.36
C LEU A 112 -4.72 -15.08 -4.63
N SER A 113 -5.96 -14.60 -4.48
CA SER A 113 -6.77 -14.17 -5.62
C SER A 113 -6.25 -12.85 -6.21
N GLU A 114 -6.58 -12.59 -7.47
CA GLU A 114 -6.20 -11.35 -8.15
C GLU A 114 -6.76 -10.10 -7.45
N THR A 115 -7.91 -10.21 -6.82
CA THR A 115 -8.54 -9.12 -6.06
C THR A 115 -7.91 -8.93 -4.68
N LEU A 116 -7.41 -9.99 -4.05
CA LEU A 116 -6.83 -9.91 -2.71
C LEU A 116 -5.41 -9.34 -2.72
N VAL A 117 -4.63 -9.56 -3.77
CA VAL A 117 -3.25 -9.06 -3.88
C VAL A 117 -3.17 -7.53 -3.71
N PRO A 118 -3.87 -6.71 -4.52
CA PRO A 118 -3.79 -5.25 -4.37
C PRO A 118 -4.31 -4.78 -3.01
N LEU A 119 -5.34 -5.42 -2.47
CA LEU A 119 -5.88 -5.09 -1.14
C LEU A 119 -4.88 -5.36 -0.03
N LEU A 120 -4.29 -6.55 -0.01
CA LEU A 120 -3.33 -6.95 1.00
C LEU A 120 -2.08 -6.06 0.96
N LEU A 121 -1.52 -5.83 -0.23
CA LEU A 121 -0.36 -4.97 -0.40
C LEU A 121 -0.64 -3.52 0.04
N SER A 122 -1.78 -2.94 -0.37
CA SER A 122 -2.14 -1.58 0.03
C SER A 122 -2.39 -1.49 1.53
N ALA A 123 -3.06 -2.46 2.15
CA ALA A 123 -3.31 -2.50 3.59
C ALA A 123 -2.00 -2.56 4.40
N ILE A 124 -1.03 -3.40 3.99
CA ILE A 124 0.28 -3.50 4.64
C ILE A 124 1.07 -2.20 4.48
N LEU A 125 1.04 -1.58 3.30
CA LEU A 125 1.71 -0.29 3.08
C LEU A 125 1.08 0.83 3.92
N VAL A 126 -0.26 0.88 4.02
CA VAL A 126 -0.98 1.83 4.90
C VAL A 126 -0.62 1.59 6.36
N ALA A 127 -0.48 0.33 6.80
CA ALA A 127 0.02 0.01 8.13
C ALA A 127 1.47 0.48 8.32
N GLY A 128 2.31 0.38 7.30
CA GLY A 128 3.66 0.95 7.31
C GLY A 128 3.66 2.47 7.44
N GLU A 129 2.75 3.17 6.79
CA GLU A 129 2.60 4.64 6.93
C GLU A 129 2.13 5.05 8.34
N ALA A 130 1.48 4.14 9.06
CA ALA A 130 1.13 4.34 10.47
C ALA A 130 2.37 4.30 11.41
N LEU A 131 3.56 3.95 10.92
CA LEU A 131 4.80 3.77 11.66
C LEU A 131 5.82 4.89 11.37
N PRO A 132 5.67 6.09 11.92
CA PRO A 132 6.51 7.25 11.57
C PRO A 132 7.99 7.05 11.92
N ARG A 133 8.26 6.23 12.93
CA ARG A 133 9.63 5.91 13.39
C ARG A 133 10.09 4.51 12.99
N GLY A 134 9.34 3.85 12.08
CA GLY A 134 9.59 2.45 11.74
C GLY A 134 9.01 1.48 12.77
N GLY A 135 9.29 0.20 12.60
CA GLY A 135 8.78 -0.86 13.45
C GLY A 135 8.43 -2.12 12.67
N VAL A 136 7.37 -2.77 13.08
CA VAL A 136 6.90 -4.03 12.50
C VAL A 136 5.42 -3.90 12.10
N VAL A 137 5.09 -4.38 10.92
CA VAL A 137 3.71 -4.67 10.52
C VAL A 137 3.49 -6.17 10.72
N HIS A 138 2.62 -6.52 11.65
CA HIS A 138 2.29 -7.91 11.93
C HIS A 138 1.04 -8.30 11.13
N LEU A 139 1.16 -9.37 10.34
CA LEU A 139 0.08 -9.95 9.54
C LEU A 139 -0.31 -11.30 10.14
N ALA A 140 -1.59 -11.48 10.43
CA ALA A 140 -2.13 -12.71 11.00
C ALA A 140 -3.55 -12.99 10.49
N GLY A 141 -4.11 -14.15 10.84
CA GLY A 141 -5.48 -14.52 10.52
C GLY A 141 -5.58 -15.62 9.45
N ASP A 142 -6.69 -15.63 8.75
CA ASP A 142 -6.97 -16.57 7.65
C ASP A 142 -7.29 -15.80 6.38
N LEU A 143 -6.45 -15.98 5.36
CA LEU A 143 -6.59 -15.32 4.05
C LEU A 143 -7.86 -15.70 3.26
N ARG A 144 -8.72 -16.54 3.83
CA ARG A 144 -10.03 -16.91 3.26
C ARG A 144 -11.20 -16.20 3.95
N HIS A 145 -11.01 -15.76 5.20
CA HIS A 145 -12.11 -15.24 6.02
C HIS A 145 -11.78 -13.90 6.64
N GLU A 146 -10.73 -13.84 7.43
CA GLU A 146 -10.38 -12.65 8.19
C GLU A 146 -8.86 -12.46 8.28
N ILE A 147 -8.40 -11.27 7.97
CA ILE A 147 -7.01 -10.88 8.01
C ILE A 147 -6.84 -9.74 9.02
N THR A 148 -5.88 -9.88 9.89
CA THR A 148 -5.51 -8.85 10.88
C THR A 148 -4.15 -8.27 10.52
N ILE A 149 -4.07 -6.94 10.47
CA ILE A 149 -2.86 -6.18 10.18
C ILE A 149 -2.63 -5.20 11.32
N LEU A 150 -1.53 -5.40 12.06
CA LEU A 150 -1.21 -4.62 13.26
C LEU A 150 0.13 -3.89 13.07
N PRO A 151 0.16 -2.55 13.02
CA PRO A 151 1.40 -1.78 13.06
C PRO A 151 1.92 -1.69 14.50
N ILE A 152 3.14 -2.17 14.74
CA ILE A 152 3.80 -2.17 16.05
C ILE A 152 5.03 -1.27 15.98
N GLY A 153 5.01 -0.16 16.71
CA GLY A 153 6.13 0.77 16.73
C GLY A 153 5.85 2.02 17.55
N ALA A 154 6.90 2.75 17.88
CA ALA A 154 6.78 3.97 18.68
C ALA A 154 6.02 5.08 17.94
N GLY A 155 4.91 5.54 18.54
CA GLY A 155 4.06 6.57 17.97
C GLY A 155 3.22 6.09 16.79
N ALA A 156 2.95 4.79 16.69
CA ALA A 156 2.09 4.20 15.68
C ALA A 156 0.71 4.86 15.67
N LYS A 157 0.26 5.34 14.50
CA LYS A 157 -1.00 6.06 14.35
C LYS A 157 -1.54 5.92 12.94
N TRP A 158 -2.77 5.43 12.82
CA TRP A 158 -3.47 5.35 11.56
C TRP A 158 -3.79 6.72 10.95
N SER A 159 -3.83 6.79 9.62
CA SER A 159 -4.20 8.03 8.93
C SER A 159 -5.66 8.42 9.23
N PRO A 160 -5.97 9.73 9.31
CA PRO A 160 -7.34 10.19 9.48
C PRO A 160 -8.29 9.72 8.38
N VAL A 161 -7.79 9.52 7.16
CA VAL A 161 -8.58 9.01 6.04
C VAL A 161 -9.03 7.58 6.29
N LEU A 162 -8.10 6.69 6.72
CA LEU A 162 -8.46 5.32 7.06
C LEU A 162 -9.45 5.25 8.22
N LEU A 163 -9.23 6.05 9.28
CA LEU A 163 -10.11 6.11 10.45
C LEU A 163 -11.55 6.50 10.06
N ARG A 164 -11.69 7.49 9.17
CA ARG A 164 -13.00 7.91 8.68
C ARG A 164 -13.67 6.85 7.82
N GLN A 165 -12.93 6.22 6.93
CA GLN A 165 -13.46 5.13 6.10
C GLN A 165 -13.93 3.95 6.96
N ALA A 166 -13.14 3.53 7.95
CA ALA A 166 -13.53 2.46 8.87
C ALA A 166 -14.76 2.79 9.72
N ALA A 167 -14.98 4.09 10.01
CA ALA A 167 -16.14 4.58 10.75
C ALA A 167 -17.36 4.88 9.85
N GLY A 168 -17.28 4.68 8.53
CA GLY A 168 -18.34 5.09 7.59
C GLY A 168 -18.58 6.61 7.57
N ALA A 169 -17.61 7.42 8.02
CA ALA A 169 -17.74 8.87 8.12
C ALA A 169 -17.32 9.56 6.81
N PRO A 170 -17.87 10.75 6.51
CA PRO A 170 -17.49 11.51 5.32
C PRO A 170 -15.99 11.76 5.26
N LEU A 171 -15.41 11.63 4.05
CA LEU A 171 -14.00 11.92 3.80
C LEU A 171 -13.68 13.40 4.03
N PRO A 172 -12.44 13.74 4.44
CA PRO A 172 -12.03 15.13 4.58
C PRO A 172 -12.10 15.87 3.23
N ALA A 173 -12.46 17.15 3.27
CA ALA A 173 -12.45 18.00 2.06
C ALA A 173 -11.05 18.05 1.42
N ASN A 174 -10.01 18.10 2.24
CA ASN A 174 -8.61 18.12 1.79
C ASN A 174 -7.93 16.80 2.10
N ILE A 175 -7.70 15.99 1.07
CA ILE A 175 -6.92 14.74 1.12
C ILE A 175 -5.58 15.01 0.42
N SER A 176 -4.48 14.72 1.09
CA SER A 176 -3.14 14.87 0.53
C SER A 176 -2.71 13.63 -0.27
N SER A 177 -1.64 13.77 -1.08
CA SER A 177 -1.04 12.61 -1.75
C SER A 177 -0.45 11.59 -0.77
N ARG A 178 -0.17 11.98 0.48
CA ARG A 178 0.26 11.04 1.54
C ARG A 178 -0.87 10.09 1.96
N ASP A 179 -2.12 10.57 1.89
CA ASP A 179 -3.30 9.77 2.23
C ASP A 179 -3.86 8.97 1.04
N ALA A 180 -3.26 9.14 -0.15
CA ALA A 180 -3.73 8.53 -1.38
C ALA A 180 -3.86 7.00 -1.27
N LEU A 181 -2.90 6.36 -0.60
CA LEU A 181 -2.89 4.91 -0.45
C LEU A 181 -3.98 4.42 0.50
N ALA A 182 -4.26 5.14 1.60
CA ALA A 182 -5.37 4.83 2.49
C ALA A 182 -6.72 4.99 1.78
N LEU A 183 -6.87 6.05 0.97
CA LEU A 183 -8.06 6.26 0.15
C LEU A 183 -8.23 5.16 -0.89
N TRP A 184 -7.16 4.80 -1.61
CA TRP A 184 -7.12 3.70 -2.57
C TRP A 184 -7.54 2.39 -1.94
N PHE A 185 -6.96 2.03 -0.79
CA PHE A 185 -7.29 0.82 -0.05
C PHE A 185 -8.78 0.74 0.25
N GLY A 186 -9.37 1.78 0.84
CA GLY A 186 -10.78 1.74 1.24
C GLY A 186 -11.74 1.64 0.06
N ILE A 187 -11.48 2.35 -1.06
CA ILE A 187 -12.28 2.25 -2.28
C ILE A 187 -12.13 0.86 -2.91
N SER A 188 -10.91 0.33 -2.97
CA SER A 188 -10.63 -1.00 -3.52
C SER A 188 -11.27 -2.12 -2.67
N ALA A 189 -11.27 -1.97 -1.34
CA ALA A 189 -11.94 -2.90 -0.44
C ALA A 189 -13.45 -2.94 -0.70
N GLY A 190 -14.09 -1.76 -0.78
CA GLY A 190 -15.51 -1.68 -1.11
C GLY A 190 -15.86 -2.30 -2.47
N ALA A 191 -15.06 -2.03 -3.51
CA ALA A 191 -15.24 -2.60 -4.84
C ALA A 191 -15.07 -4.14 -4.87
N ALA A 192 -14.24 -4.68 -3.98
CA ALA A 192 -14.02 -6.13 -3.84
C ALA A 192 -15.01 -6.81 -2.87
N GLY A 193 -15.97 -6.08 -2.29
CA GLY A 193 -16.89 -6.61 -1.28
C GLY A 193 -16.23 -6.98 0.05
N VAL A 194 -15.01 -6.46 0.30
CA VAL A 194 -14.27 -6.65 1.55
C VAL A 194 -14.65 -5.55 2.53
N SER A 195 -15.16 -5.94 3.69
CA SER A 195 -15.37 -5.00 4.79
C SER A 195 -14.11 -4.90 5.64
N PHE A 196 -13.89 -3.74 6.26
CA PHE A 196 -12.79 -3.56 7.18
C PHE A 196 -13.19 -2.72 8.38
N SER A 197 -12.54 -2.97 9.49
CA SER A 197 -12.75 -2.28 10.75
C SER A 197 -11.44 -2.11 11.51
N LEU A 198 -11.47 -1.33 12.58
CA LEU A 198 -10.35 -1.17 13.49
C LEU A 198 -10.73 -1.80 14.83
N ALA A 199 -10.09 -2.92 15.16
CA ALA A 199 -10.24 -3.57 16.45
C ALA A 199 -9.43 -2.79 17.50
N LEU A 200 -10.11 -2.28 18.52
CA LEU A 200 -9.47 -1.55 19.61
C LEU A 200 -8.63 -2.52 20.46
N PRO A 201 -7.39 -2.18 20.78
CA PRO A 201 -6.56 -3.02 21.60
C PRO A 201 -6.98 -2.96 23.07
N SER A 202 -6.63 -3.98 23.81
CA SER A 202 -6.60 -3.92 25.27
C SER A 202 -5.28 -3.26 25.69
N GLY A 203 -5.26 -1.94 25.92
CA GLY A 203 -4.08 -1.20 26.37
C GLY A 203 -3.60 -0.11 25.42
N GLU A 204 -2.31 0.25 25.48
CA GLU A 204 -1.70 1.35 24.71
C GLU A 204 -1.30 0.98 23.27
N ALA A 205 -1.51 -0.27 22.84
CA ALA A 205 -1.20 -0.69 21.48
C ALA A 205 -2.09 0.02 20.46
N PRO A 206 -1.65 0.23 19.22
CA PRO A 206 -2.51 0.76 18.16
C PRO A 206 -3.62 -0.24 17.81
N ALA A 207 -4.75 0.27 17.33
CA ALA A 207 -5.82 -0.58 16.82
C ALA A 207 -5.32 -1.48 15.68
N ALA A 208 -5.79 -2.72 15.61
CA ALA A 208 -5.53 -3.59 14.47
C ALA A 208 -6.52 -3.30 13.34
N LEU A 209 -6.04 -3.26 12.10
CA LEU A 209 -6.89 -3.26 10.92
C LEU A 209 -7.33 -4.69 10.65
N VAL A 210 -8.63 -4.92 10.67
CA VAL A 210 -9.26 -6.23 10.42
C VAL A 210 -9.99 -6.17 9.09
N LEU A 211 -9.65 -7.07 8.18
CA LEU A 211 -10.31 -7.25 6.89
C LEU A 211 -11.18 -8.50 6.95
N THR A 212 -12.47 -8.37 6.66
CA THR A 212 -13.39 -9.51 6.54
C THR A 212 -13.68 -9.75 5.06
N LEU A 213 -13.29 -10.92 4.58
CA LEU A 213 -13.41 -11.31 3.18
C LEU A 213 -14.82 -11.84 2.88
N PRO A 214 -15.34 -11.64 1.66
CA PRO A 214 -16.61 -12.23 1.27
C PRO A 214 -16.51 -13.76 1.26
N SER A 215 -17.58 -14.41 1.69
CA SER A 215 -17.72 -15.87 1.73
C SER A 215 -17.76 -16.51 0.35
#